data_27e4ea4642b3d34c674bf4b9f4d80aba
#
_entry.id   27e4ea4642b3d34c674bf4b9f4d80aba
#
_cell.length_a   1.000
_cell.length_b   1.000
_cell.length_c   1.000
_cell.angle_alpha   90.00
_cell.angle_beta   90.00
_cell.angle_gamma   90.00
#
_symmetry.space_group_name_H-M   'P 1'
#
loop_
_entity.id
_entity.type
_entity.pdbx_description
1 polymer ?
#
loop_
_entity_poly.entity_id
_entity_poly.type
_entity_poly.pdbx_seq_one_letter_code
_entity_poly.pdbx_strand_id
1 'polypeptide(L)'
;MESNYDAIVIGGGPSGASAGAILGEHGRKVLVLEREKFPRYHIGESLLPFTFQPLQRLGLIEKMRASAFVKKYSVQFVSPSGRASQPFYFNARYDADVSQTWQVLRSEFDLMLLNHAREKGATVMEETSVAELIKEGEKVLGVRAQKKSGEKFEARAPITIDCSGREAFSAIRNRWRMGDPELHKVAVWTYYKGAKRDPGMDEGGTTVAFVPEKGWFWYIPLHNDMVSVGVVAEGKYLTREGLKDPRA
;
A
#
# COMPACT_ATOMS: atom_id res chain seq x y z
N MET A 1 -16.53 -24.15 12.62
CA MET A 1 -15.47 -24.31 13.65
C MET A 1 -15.20 -22.95 14.28
N GLU A 2 -15.48 -22.79 15.56
CA GLU A 2 -15.02 -21.61 16.29
C GLU A 2 -13.52 -21.76 16.51
N SER A 3 -12.74 -20.96 15.84
CA SER A 3 -11.30 -20.91 16.08
C SER A 3 -10.97 -19.64 16.85
N ASN A 4 -10.44 -19.84 18.07
CA ASN A 4 -10.00 -18.73 18.91
C ASN A 4 -8.58 -18.32 18.53
N TYR A 5 -8.42 -17.03 18.28
CA TYR A 5 -7.14 -16.36 18.00
C TYR A 5 -6.83 -15.32 19.08
N ASP A 6 -5.58 -14.92 19.20
CA ASP A 6 -5.20 -13.78 20.04
C ASP A 6 -5.54 -12.47 19.32
N ALA A 7 -5.41 -12.45 17.99
CA ALA A 7 -5.77 -11.30 17.16
C ALA A 7 -6.30 -11.74 15.79
N ILE A 8 -7.23 -10.95 15.25
CA ILE A 8 -7.68 -11.03 13.86
C ILE A 8 -7.31 -9.74 13.16
N VAL A 9 -6.71 -9.86 11.97
CA VAL A 9 -6.31 -8.75 11.11
C VAL A 9 -7.16 -8.77 9.85
N ILE A 10 -7.84 -7.67 9.56
CA ILE A 10 -8.67 -7.50 8.37
C ILE A 10 -7.87 -6.80 7.28
N GLY A 11 -7.53 -7.53 6.21
CA GLY A 11 -6.71 -7.07 5.09
C GLY A 11 -5.26 -7.54 5.18
N GLY A 12 -4.75 -8.11 4.07
CA GLY A 12 -3.41 -8.65 3.92
C GLY A 12 -2.41 -7.71 3.23
N GLY A 13 -2.77 -6.44 3.04
CA GLY A 13 -1.86 -5.43 2.49
C GLY A 13 -0.68 -5.11 3.44
N PRO A 14 0.18 -4.13 3.10
CA PRO A 14 1.40 -3.86 3.89
C PRO A 14 1.17 -3.70 5.39
N SER A 15 0.10 -3.00 5.78
CA SER A 15 -0.25 -2.80 7.18
C SER A 15 -0.61 -4.11 7.88
N GLY A 16 -1.51 -4.90 7.28
CA GLY A 16 -1.97 -6.16 7.89
C GLY A 16 -0.91 -7.25 7.88
N ALA A 17 -0.13 -7.35 6.82
CA ALA A 17 0.99 -8.28 6.76
C ALA A 17 2.06 -7.93 7.82
N SER A 18 2.35 -6.63 8.02
CA SER A 18 3.28 -6.17 9.06
C SER A 18 2.76 -6.48 10.46
N ALA A 19 1.47 -6.20 10.73
CA ALA A 19 0.85 -6.53 12.01
C ALA A 19 0.87 -8.04 12.27
N GLY A 20 0.51 -8.84 11.26
CA GLY A 20 0.54 -10.30 11.33
C GLY A 20 1.94 -10.85 11.61
N ALA A 21 2.97 -10.30 10.95
CA ALA A 21 4.35 -10.71 11.16
C ALA A 21 4.84 -10.39 12.57
N ILE A 22 4.59 -9.17 13.07
CA ILE A 22 5.01 -8.76 14.42
C ILE A 22 4.32 -9.59 15.50
N LEU A 23 3.03 -9.79 15.39
CA LEU A 23 2.28 -10.58 16.37
C LEU A 23 2.68 -12.05 16.31
N GLY A 24 2.86 -12.62 15.11
CA GLY A 24 3.30 -14.00 14.94
C GLY A 24 4.70 -14.25 15.50
N GLU A 25 5.65 -13.35 15.28
CA GLU A 25 7.01 -13.44 15.83
C GLU A 25 7.03 -13.44 17.38
N HIS A 26 5.99 -12.85 18.01
CA HIS A 26 5.81 -12.88 19.46
C HIS A 26 4.94 -14.08 19.93
N GLY A 27 4.80 -15.10 19.09
CA GLY A 27 4.09 -16.33 19.44
C GLY A 27 2.57 -16.17 19.59
N ARG A 28 1.99 -15.08 19.08
CA ARG A 28 0.54 -14.87 19.11
C ARG A 28 -0.14 -15.67 18.03
N LYS A 29 -1.25 -16.28 18.33
CA LYS A 29 -2.11 -16.95 17.35
C LYS A 29 -2.90 -15.90 16.56
N VAL A 30 -2.42 -15.56 15.37
CA VAL A 30 -2.96 -14.46 14.54
C VAL A 30 -3.62 -15.02 13.30
N LEU A 31 -4.80 -14.48 12.97
CA LEU A 31 -5.49 -14.73 11.72
C LEU A 31 -5.51 -13.46 10.87
N VAL A 32 -4.90 -13.50 9.69
CA VAL A 32 -4.99 -12.46 8.66
C VAL A 32 -5.99 -12.89 7.61
N LEU A 33 -7.04 -12.09 7.39
CA LEU A 33 -8.09 -12.34 6.41
C LEU A 33 -7.93 -11.37 5.24
N GLU A 34 -7.66 -11.90 4.05
CA GLU A 34 -7.49 -11.13 2.82
C GLU A 34 -8.52 -11.56 1.77
N ARG A 35 -9.24 -10.60 1.21
CA ARG A 35 -10.31 -10.88 0.24
C ARG A 35 -9.81 -11.30 -1.14
N GLU A 36 -8.63 -10.81 -1.52
CA GLU A 36 -8.04 -11.11 -2.81
C GLU A 36 -7.01 -12.23 -2.70
N LYS A 37 -6.61 -12.78 -3.84
CA LYS A 37 -5.47 -13.69 -3.95
C LYS A 37 -4.27 -12.91 -4.42
N PHE A 38 -3.14 -13.09 -3.75
CA PHE A 38 -1.87 -12.48 -4.16
C PHE A 38 -1.10 -13.36 -5.17
N PRO A 39 -0.30 -12.80 -6.08
CA PRO A 39 -0.07 -11.36 -6.25
C PRO A 39 -1.30 -10.64 -6.81
N ARG A 40 -1.57 -9.43 -6.32
CA ARG A 40 -2.66 -8.59 -6.79
C ARG A 40 -2.18 -7.19 -7.12
N TYR A 41 -2.89 -6.54 -8.02
CA TYR A 41 -2.62 -5.16 -8.38
C TYR A 41 -2.98 -4.19 -7.23
N HIS A 42 -2.11 -3.22 -6.98
CA HIS A 42 -2.39 -2.08 -6.11
C HIS A 42 -1.52 -0.89 -6.51
N ILE A 43 -1.93 0.33 -6.16
CA ILE A 43 -1.14 1.55 -6.36
C ILE A 43 -0.47 2.00 -5.05
N GLY A 44 0.58 2.82 -5.16
CA GLY A 44 1.37 3.32 -4.03
C GLY A 44 2.75 2.64 -4.00
N GLU A 45 3.57 2.97 -5.01
CA GLU A 45 4.78 2.24 -5.39
C GLU A 45 6.05 2.92 -4.92
N SER A 46 5.98 4.23 -4.65
CA SER A 46 7.11 5.03 -4.26
C SER A 46 7.23 5.11 -2.74
N LEU A 47 8.17 4.35 -2.17
CA LEU A 47 8.39 4.35 -0.74
C LEU A 47 9.14 5.61 -0.29
N LEU A 48 8.93 6.01 0.96
CA LEU A 48 9.65 7.11 1.61
C LEU A 48 10.84 6.57 2.41
N PRO A 49 11.89 7.36 2.65
CA PRO A 49 13.03 6.94 3.48
C PRO A 49 12.63 6.39 4.83
N PHE A 50 11.63 6.97 5.48
CA PHE A 50 11.14 6.51 6.78
C PHE A 50 10.65 5.06 6.78
N THR A 51 10.29 4.49 5.63
CA THR A 51 9.89 3.07 5.51
C THR A 51 11.03 2.10 5.80
N PHE A 52 12.28 2.57 5.82
CA PHE A 52 13.43 1.76 6.23
C PHE A 52 13.25 1.19 7.64
N GLN A 53 12.80 2.01 8.59
CA GLN A 53 12.66 1.59 9.99
C GLN A 53 11.68 0.44 10.20
N PRO A 54 10.41 0.49 9.71
CA PRO A 54 9.50 -0.65 9.82
C PRO A 54 10.01 -1.88 9.05
N LEU A 55 10.65 -1.72 7.89
CA LEU A 55 11.24 -2.85 7.17
C LEU A 55 12.40 -3.47 7.94
N GLN A 56 13.24 -2.67 8.59
CA GLN A 56 14.31 -3.13 9.48
C GLN A 56 13.73 -3.87 10.70
N ARG A 57 12.70 -3.31 11.34
CA ARG A 57 12.01 -3.96 12.47
C ARG A 57 11.41 -5.32 12.07
N LEU A 58 10.96 -5.46 10.83
CA LEU A 58 10.46 -6.73 10.28
C LEU A 58 11.59 -7.68 9.84
N GLY A 59 12.85 -7.25 9.81
CA GLY A 59 13.96 -8.06 9.29
C GLY A 59 13.94 -8.22 7.77
N LEU A 60 13.35 -7.29 7.03
CA LEU A 60 13.16 -7.38 5.59
C LEU A 60 14.19 -6.63 4.75
N ILE A 61 15.12 -5.88 5.37
CA ILE A 61 16.07 -5.03 4.64
C ILE A 61 16.91 -5.86 3.65
N GLU A 62 17.40 -7.03 4.05
CA GLU A 62 18.20 -7.86 3.15
C GLU A 62 17.36 -8.44 2.00
N LYS A 63 16.09 -8.81 2.24
CA LYS A 63 15.16 -9.22 1.17
C LYS A 63 14.91 -8.05 0.20
N MET A 64 14.76 -6.82 0.71
CA MET A 64 14.60 -5.63 -0.12
C MET A 64 15.86 -5.32 -0.94
N ARG A 65 17.05 -5.44 -0.34
CA ARG A 65 18.33 -5.22 -1.04
C ARG A 65 18.58 -6.24 -2.14
N ALA A 66 18.16 -7.49 -1.93
CA ALA A 66 18.28 -8.59 -2.89
C ALA A 66 17.17 -8.60 -3.96
N SER A 67 16.15 -7.78 -3.82
CA SER A 67 15.03 -7.71 -4.77
C SER A 67 15.41 -6.97 -6.06
N ALA A 68 14.56 -7.12 -7.10
CA ALA A 68 14.66 -6.35 -8.33
C ALA A 68 14.09 -4.92 -8.20
N PHE A 69 13.61 -4.53 -7.03
CA PHE A 69 13.02 -3.20 -6.82
C PHE A 69 14.05 -2.10 -7.06
N VAL A 70 13.64 -1.08 -7.81
CA VAL A 70 14.52 0.03 -8.16
C VAL A 70 14.85 0.83 -6.90
N LYS A 71 16.14 1.07 -6.68
CA LYS A 71 16.61 1.90 -5.56
C LYS A 71 16.26 3.36 -5.80
N LYS A 72 15.73 4.01 -4.79
CA LYS A 72 15.32 5.41 -4.83
C LYS A 72 16.14 6.23 -3.85
N TYR A 73 16.79 7.28 -4.35
CA TYR A 73 17.65 8.17 -3.56
C TYR A 73 17.14 9.60 -3.54
N SER A 74 16.22 9.95 -4.46
CA SER A 74 15.83 11.34 -4.67
C SER A 74 14.35 11.47 -5.07
N VAL A 75 13.91 12.71 -5.04
CA VAL A 75 12.69 13.20 -5.68
C VAL A 75 13.01 14.48 -6.44
N GLN A 76 12.38 14.67 -7.60
CA GLN A 76 12.49 15.86 -8.41
C GLN A 76 11.12 16.47 -8.65
N PHE A 77 11.07 17.80 -8.74
CA PHE A 77 9.84 18.53 -9.00
C PHE A 77 9.94 19.28 -10.32
N VAL A 78 8.87 19.29 -11.08
CA VAL A 78 8.73 20.08 -12.30
C VAL A 78 7.68 21.16 -12.08
N SER A 79 8.07 22.39 -12.30
CA SER A 79 7.20 23.56 -12.14
C SER A 79 6.17 23.65 -13.27
N PRO A 80 5.13 24.48 -13.14
CA PRO A 80 4.15 24.73 -14.21
C PRO A 80 4.76 25.25 -15.51
N SER A 81 5.93 25.90 -15.44
CA SER A 81 6.66 26.38 -16.63
C SER A 81 7.50 25.30 -17.32
N GLY A 82 7.46 24.05 -16.84
CA GLY A 82 8.26 22.94 -17.36
C GLY A 82 9.70 22.90 -16.84
N ARG A 83 10.09 23.81 -15.93
CA ARG A 83 11.45 23.82 -15.35
C ARG A 83 11.55 22.76 -14.27
N ALA A 84 12.49 21.82 -14.44
CA ALA A 84 12.82 20.83 -13.42
C ALA A 84 13.72 21.45 -12.33
N SER A 85 13.47 21.08 -11.09
CA SER A 85 14.38 21.36 -9.98
C SER A 85 15.63 20.49 -10.07
N GLN A 86 16.66 20.82 -9.31
CA GLN A 86 17.68 19.82 -8.98
C GLN A 86 17.02 18.67 -8.20
N PRO A 87 17.50 17.43 -8.34
CA PRO A 87 17.02 16.32 -7.51
C PRO A 87 17.25 16.64 -6.03
N PHE A 88 16.24 16.36 -5.22
CA PHE A 88 16.33 16.45 -3.78
C PHE A 88 16.77 15.08 -3.24
N TYR A 89 18.07 14.94 -2.94
CA TYR A 89 18.64 13.71 -2.43
C TYR A 89 18.37 13.55 -0.93
N PHE A 90 17.97 12.34 -0.52
CA PHE A 90 17.61 12.06 0.86
C PHE A 90 18.82 12.09 1.80
N ASN A 91 20.03 11.73 1.32
CA ASN A 91 21.26 11.75 2.10
C ASN A 91 21.70 13.16 2.54
N ALA A 92 21.10 14.21 1.98
CA ALA A 92 21.29 15.56 2.48
C ALA A 92 20.65 15.80 3.87
N ARG A 93 19.78 14.88 4.32
CA ARG A 93 19.00 15.03 5.57
C ARG A 93 18.97 13.80 6.46
N TYR A 94 19.35 12.63 5.96
CA TYR A 94 19.31 11.36 6.66
C TYR A 94 20.63 10.63 6.57
N ASP A 95 20.93 9.79 7.56
CA ASP A 95 22.09 8.89 7.52
C ASP A 95 22.06 7.98 6.30
N ALA A 96 23.22 7.50 5.87
CA ALA A 96 23.38 6.76 4.63
C ALA A 96 22.43 5.55 4.49
N ASP A 97 22.24 4.80 5.58
CA ASP A 97 21.40 3.59 5.55
C ASP A 97 19.90 3.90 5.36
N VAL A 98 19.39 4.99 5.95
CA VAL A 98 17.99 5.38 5.85
C VAL A 98 17.70 6.33 4.68
N SER A 99 18.74 6.83 4.02
CA SER A 99 18.61 7.74 2.88
C SER A 99 18.30 7.04 1.55
N GLN A 100 18.37 5.71 1.51
CA GLN A 100 17.99 4.91 0.36
C GLN A 100 16.67 4.19 0.65
N THR A 101 15.74 4.31 -0.28
CA THR A 101 14.47 3.56 -0.25
C THR A 101 14.26 2.87 -1.60
N TRP A 102 13.04 2.47 -1.92
CA TRP A 102 12.74 1.70 -3.13
C TRP A 102 11.48 2.20 -3.85
N GLN A 103 11.47 1.99 -5.14
CA GLN A 103 10.28 1.97 -5.97
C GLN A 103 9.84 0.51 -6.10
N VAL A 104 8.64 0.18 -5.64
CA VAL A 104 8.18 -1.20 -5.54
C VAL A 104 7.01 -1.48 -6.45
N LEU A 105 7.03 -2.60 -7.16
CA LEU A 105 5.83 -3.14 -7.77
C LEU A 105 4.98 -3.77 -6.66
N ARG A 106 3.84 -3.15 -6.38
CA ARG A 106 3.00 -3.47 -5.21
C ARG A 106 2.52 -4.92 -5.18
N SER A 107 2.28 -5.54 -6.32
CA SER A 107 1.91 -6.96 -6.39
C SER A 107 2.99 -7.87 -5.80
N GLU A 108 4.27 -7.57 -6.05
CA GLU A 108 5.41 -8.34 -5.56
C GLU A 108 5.75 -7.96 -4.10
N PHE A 109 5.77 -6.66 -3.82
CA PHE A 109 6.06 -6.15 -2.48
C PHE A 109 5.03 -6.62 -1.44
N ASP A 110 3.75 -6.50 -1.77
CA ASP A 110 2.67 -6.93 -0.88
C ASP A 110 2.70 -8.45 -0.65
N LEU A 111 2.99 -9.24 -1.70
CA LEU A 111 3.17 -10.69 -1.58
C LEU A 111 4.38 -11.05 -0.69
N MET A 112 5.50 -10.32 -0.85
CA MET A 112 6.68 -10.51 -0.01
C MET A 112 6.34 -10.31 1.48
N LEU A 113 5.62 -9.23 1.80
CA LEU A 113 5.19 -8.94 3.17
C LEU A 113 4.21 -9.99 3.71
N LEU A 114 3.25 -10.42 2.89
CA LEU A 114 2.26 -11.41 3.30
C LEU A 114 2.89 -12.79 3.54
N ASN A 115 3.85 -13.19 2.71
CA ASN A 115 4.63 -14.40 2.92
C ASN A 115 5.50 -14.31 4.17
N HIS A 116 6.09 -13.14 4.41
CA HIS A 116 6.83 -12.90 5.65
C HIS A 116 5.94 -13.06 6.90
N ALA A 117 4.70 -12.60 6.85
CA ALA A 117 3.76 -12.83 7.96
C ALA A 117 3.52 -14.33 8.20
N ARG A 118 3.41 -15.14 7.12
CA ARG A 118 3.31 -16.61 7.23
C ARG A 118 4.57 -17.23 7.84
N GLU A 119 5.76 -16.80 7.38
CA GLU A 119 7.06 -17.24 7.92
C GLU A 119 7.18 -16.96 9.42
N LYS A 120 6.57 -15.88 9.90
CA LYS A 120 6.52 -15.47 11.31
C LYS A 120 5.42 -16.14 12.13
N GLY A 121 4.63 -17.03 11.53
CA GLY A 121 3.62 -17.85 12.22
C GLY A 121 2.18 -17.32 12.14
N ALA A 122 1.90 -16.26 11.39
CA ALA A 122 0.53 -15.83 11.15
C ALA A 122 -0.22 -16.82 10.23
N THR A 123 -1.44 -17.19 10.60
CA THR A 123 -2.36 -17.87 9.70
C THR A 123 -2.94 -16.87 8.72
N VAL A 124 -2.72 -17.06 7.43
CA VAL A 124 -3.22 -16.16 6.38
C VAL A 124 -4.23 -16.88 5.51
N MET A 125 -5.43 -16.35 5.46
CA MET A 125 -6.51 -16.84 4.58
C MET A 125 -6.78 -15.79 3.50
N GLU A 126 -6.33 -16.10 2.27
CA GLU A 126 -6.65 -15.33 1.07
C GLU A 126 -8.04 -15.73 0.53
N GLU A 127 -8.58 -14.95 -0.40
CA GLU A 127 -9.91 -15.14 -0.98
C GLU A 127 -11.00 -15.27 0.10
N THR A 128 -10.81 -14.52 1.21
CA THR A 128 -11.67 -14.56 2.39
C THR A 128 -12.05 -13.15 2.83
N SER A 129 -13.30 -12.79 2.63
CA SER A 129 -13.84 -11.47 2.95
C SER A 129 -14.43 -11.46 4.36
N VAL A 130 -14.16 -10.40 5.12
CA VAL A 130 -14.88 -10.13 6.37
C VAL A 130 -16.20 -9.44 6.04
N ALA A 131 -17.31 -10.04 6.45
CA ALA A 131 -18.65 -9.49 6.25
C ALA A 131 -19.05 -8.57 7.39
N GLU A 132 -18.84 -9.01 8.65
CA GLU A 132 -19.32 -8.33 9.85
C GLU A 132 -18.34 -8.44 11.01
N LEU A 133 -18.40 -7.47 11.94
CA LEU A 133 -17.83 -7.59 13.29
C LEU A 133 -18.84 -8.30 14.21
N ILE A 134 -18.37 -9.29 14.96
CA ILE A 134 -19.14 -9.89 16.06
C ILE A 134 -18.97 -8.97 17.26
N LYS A 135 -20.09 -8.43 17.79
CA LYS A 135 -20.08 -7.47 18.88
C LYS A 135 -20.96 -7.90 20.03
N GLU A 136 -20.56 -7.49 21.22
CA GLU A 136 -21.39 -7.47 22.42
C GLU A 136 -21.30 -6.07 23.04
N GLY A 137 -22.36 -5.28 22.88
CA GLY A 137 -22.31 -3.85 23.14
C GLY A 137 -21.24 -3.15 22.29
N GLU A 138 -20.34 -2.43 22.93
CA GLU A 138 -19.20 -1.76 22.26
C GLU A 138 -18.01 -2.69 22.00
N LYS A 139 -17.97 -3.85 22.63
CA LYS A 139 -16.85 -4.79 22.54
C LYS A 139 -16.91 -5.62 21.26
N VAL A 140 -15.83 -5.60 20.49
CA VAL A 140 -15.64 -6.51 19.35
C VAL A 140 -15.08 -7.83 19.86
N LEU A 141 -15.75 -8.95 19.52
CA LEU A 141 -15.39 -10.30 19.92
C LEU A 141 -14.79 -11.12 18.78
N GLY A 142 -14.80 -10.59 17.56
CA GLY A 142 -14.32 -11.30 16.39
C GLY A 142 -15.00 -10.84 15.10
N VAL A 143 -14.99 -11.71 14.10
CA VAL A 143 -15.54 -11.43 12.78
C VAL A 143 -16.34 -12.60 12.22
N ARG A 144 -17.34 -12.28 11.37
CA ARG A 144 -17.93 -13.22 10.41
C ARG A 144 -17.26 -13.03 9.07
N ALA A 145 -16.76 -14.11 8.52
CA ALA A 145 -16.04 -14.13 7.26
C ALA A 145 -16.63 -15.12 6.27
N GLN A 146 -16.38 -14.88 5.00
CA GLN A 146 -16.82 -15.74 3.91
C GLN A 146 -15.66 -15.96 2.93
N LYS A 147 -15.37 -17.24 2.65
CA LYS A 147 -14.46 -17.64 1.59
C LYS A 147 -15.09 -17.42 0.21
N LYS A 148 -14.29 -17.27 -0.81
CA LYS A 148 -14.76 -17.17 -2.20
C LYS A 148 -15.56 -18.40 -2.65
N SER A 149 -15.34 -19.56 -2.01
CA SER A 149 -16.14 -20.77 -2.22
C SER A 149 -17.60 -20.65 -1.74
N GLY A 150 -17.93 -19.58 -0.99
CA GLY A 150 -19.24 -19.37 -0.37
C GLY A 150 -19.31 -19.87 1.08
N GLU A 151 -18.32 -20.60 1.58
CA GLU A 151 -18.26 -21.08 2.96
C GLU A 151 -18.18 -19.90 3.93
N LYS A 152 -19.09 -19.85 4.90
CA LYS A 152 -19.13 -18.84 5.96
C LYS A 152 -18.63 -19.44 7.27
N PHE A 153 -17.90 -18.65 8.04
CA PHE A 153 -17.42 -19.05 9.37
C PHE A 153 -17.29 -17.85 10.30
N GLU A 154 -17.19 -18.13 11.59
CA GLU A 154 -16.85 -17.16 12.62
C GLU A 154 -15.43 -17.40 13.11
N ALA A 155 -14.69 -16.32 13.34
CA ALA A 155 -13.42 -16.32 14.04
C ALA A 155 -13.51 -15.35 15.22
N ARG A 156 -13.03 -15.78 16.38
CA ARG A 156 -13.09 -14.99 17.61
C ARG A 156 -11.70 -14.62 18.10
N ALA A 157 -11.57 -13.39 18.58
CA ALA A 157 -10.35 -12.87 19.18
C ALA A 157 -10.69 -11.68 20.09
N PRO A 158 -9.91 -11.46 21.16
CA PRO A 158 -10.04 -10.26 22.00
C PRO A 158 -9.65 -8.98 21.27
N ILE A 159 -8.86 -9.08 20.19
CA ILE A 159 -8.38 -7.94 19.41
C ILE A 159 -8.71 -8.15 17.93
N THR A 160 -9.32 -7.16 17.30
CA THR A 160 -9.50 -7.09 15.84
C THR A 160 -8.85 -5.82 15.32
N ILE A 161 -7.93 -5.98 14.36
CA ILE A 161 -7.13 -4.89 13.77
C ILE A 161 -7.66 -4.65 12.36
N ASP A 162 -8.17 -3.46 12.10
CA ASP A 162 -8.65 -3.06 10.78
C ASP A 162 -7.48 -2.52 9.93
N CYS A 163 -7.03 -3.34 9.00
CA CYS A 163 -6.03 -3.03 7.99
C CYS A 163 -6.62 -3.04 6.56
N SER A 164 -7.92 -2.78 6.43
CA SER A 164 -8.65 -2.79 5.15
C SER A 164 -8.31 -1.63 4.22
N GLY A 165 -7.43 -0.73 4.65
CA GLY A 165 -6.95 0.40 3.86
C GLY A 165 -8.06 1.38 3.51
N ARG A 166 -8.19 1.76 2.24
CA ARG A 166 -9.20 2.74 1.78
C ARG A 166 -10.65 2.30 1.98
N GLU A 167 -10.88 1.01 2.16
CA GLU A 167 -12.20 0.46 2.47
C GLU A 167 -12.69 0.90 3.83
N ALA A 168 -11.77 1.20 4.76
CA ALA A 168 -12.10 1.69 6.10
C ALA A 168 -13.23 0.89 6.75
N PHE A 169 -13.11 -0.47 6.69
CA PHE A 169 -14.17 -1.42 7.02
C PHE A 169 -14.88 -1.11 8.34
N SER A 170 -14.12 -0.96 9.41
CA SER A 170 -14.66 -0.68 10.74
C SER A 170 -15.13 0.78 10.87
N ALA A 171 -14.38 1.73 10.28
CA ALA A 171 -14.71 3.14 10.37
C ALA A 171 -16.05 3.48 9.68
N ILE A 172 -16.34 2.84 8.53
CA ILE A 172 -17.63 3.02 7.85
C ILE A 172 -18.77 2.42 8.68
N ARG A 173 -18.60 1.21 9.20
CA ARG A 173 -19.64 0.52 9.98
C ARG A 173 -19.97 1.19 11.31
N ASN A 174 -18.95 1.81 11.90
CA ASN A 174 -19.13 2.56 13.15
C ASN A 174 -19.45 4.06 12.91
N ARG A 175 -19.60 4.50 11.63
CA ARG A 175 -19.85 5.89 11.26
C ARG A 175 -18.77 6.87 11.73
N TRP A 176 -17.52 6.41 11.82
CA TRP A 176 -16.36 7.21 12.19
C TRP A 176 -15.70 7.91 11.01
N ARG A 177 -16.02 7.46 9.78
CA ARG A 177 -15.48 8.07 8.57
C ARG A 177 -16.13 9.43 8.33
N MET A 178 -15.31 10.46 8.33
CA MET A 178 -15.71 11.81 7.94
C MET A 178 -15.13 12.15 6.57
N GLY A 179 -15.94 12.74 5.67
CA GLY A 179 -15.47 13.28 4.41
C GLY A 179 -14.85 14.65 4.64
N ASP A 180 -13.72 14.91 3.98
CA ASP A 180 -13.14 16.25 3.93
C ASP A 180 -13.65 16.94 2.66
N PRO A 181 -14.39 18.06 2.80
CA PRO A 181 -14.96 18.76 1.64
C PRO A 181 -13.90 19.40 0.73
N GLU A 182 -12.65 19.56 1.19
CA GLU A 182 -11.56 20.11 0.39
C GLU A 182 -10.71 19.03 -0.31
N LEU A 183 -10.90 17.76 0.05
CA LEU A 183 -10.12 16.63 -0.50
C LEU A 183 -10.93 15.81 -1.52
N HIS A 184 -11.23 16.40 -2.67
CA HIS A 184 -11.90 15.74 -3.78
C HIS A 184 -10.92 15.34 -4.90
N LYS A 185 -9.76 14.76 -4.52
CA LYS A 185 -8.75 14.34 -5.48
C LYS A 185 -9.02 12.92 -5.98
N VAL A 186 -8.88 12.75 -7.29
CA VAL A 186 -8.94 11.46 -7.99
C VAL A 186 -7.62 11.23 -8.69
N ALA A 187 -7.18 9.99 -8.77
CA ALA A 187 -6.01 9.60 -9.52
C ALA A 187 -6.39 8.70 -10.70
N VAL A 188 -5.79 8.97 -11.84
CA VAL A 188 -5.82 8.11 -13.03
C VAL A 188 -4.38 7.79 -13.41
N TRP A 189 -4.07 6.53 -13.67
CA TRP A 189 -2.69 6.10 -13.94
C TRP A 189 -2.63 4.88 -14.85
N THR A 190 -1.43 4.67 -15.40
CA THR A 190 -1.09 3.49 -16.17
C THR A 190 0.41 3.20 -16.10
N TYR A 191 0.83 2.09 -16.68
CA TYR A 191 2.22 1.71 -16.83
C TYR A 191 2.68 1.83 -18.28
N TYR A 192 3.91 2.30 -18.45
CA TYR A 192 4.60 2.35 -19.74
C TYR A 192 5.87 1.49 -19.69
N LYS A 193 6.29 0.98 -20.83
CA LYS A 193 7.60 0.36 -21.04
C LYS A 193 8.45 1.22 -21.99
N GLY A 194 9.77 1.12 -21.89
CA GLY A 194 10.69 1.86 -22.74
C GLY A 194 10.69 3.38 -22.50
N ALA A 195 10.18 3.82 -21.37
CA ALA A 195 10.19 5.23 -21.01
C ALA A 195 11.57 5.67 -20.56
N LYS A 196 11.90 6.94 -20.80
CA LYS A 196 13.22 7.51 -20.44
C LYS A 196 13.52 7.31 -18.97
N ARG A 197 14.75 6.91 -18.66
CA ARG A 197 15.31 6.84 -17.32
C ARG A 197 16.56 7.71 -17.24
N ASP A 198 16.73 8.36 -16.10
CA ASP A 198 17.98 9.05 -15.82
C ASP A 198 19.04 8.04 -15.36
N PRO A 199 20.33 8.29 -15.59
CA PRO A 199 21.39 7.34 -15.23
C PRO A 199 21.76 7.42 -13.74
N GLY A 200 22.38 6.36 -13.22
CA GLY A 200 23.00 6.34 -11.90
C GLY A 200 22.00 6.46 -10.75
N MET A 201 22.28 7.34 -9.79
CA MET A 201 21.44 7.51 -8.60
C MET A 201 20.03 8.03 -8.90
N ASP A 202 19.86 8.71 -10.02
CA ASP A 202 18.57 9.30 -10.41
C ASP A 202 17.66 8.33 -11.17
N GLU A 203 18.15 7.13 -11.53
CA GLU A 203 17.36 6.10 -12.21
C GLU A 203 16.04 5.79 -11.51
N GLY A 204 16.05 5.75 -10.19
CA GLY A 204 14.87 5.51 -9.35
C GLY A 204 14.24 6.76 -8.77
N GLY A 205 14.66 7.95 -9.20
CA GLY A 205 14.09 9.21 -8.74
C GLY A 205 12.60 9.31 -9.06
N THR A 206 11.79 9.75 -8.10
CA THR A 206 10.39 10.09 -8.38
C THR A 206 10.33 11.49 -8.95
N THR A 207 9.67 11.68 -10.09
CA THR A 207 9.36 13.01 -10.60
C THR A 207 7.91 13.37 -10.32
N VAL A 208 7.69 14.58 -9.80
CA VAL A 208 6.37 15.16 -9.58
C VAL A 208 6.27 16.45 -10.40
N ALA A 209 5.36 16.47 -11.37
CA ALA A 209 5.11 17.63 -12.21
C ALA A 209 3.80 18.30 -11.82
N PHE A 210 3.86 19.57 -11.43
CA PHE A 210 2.69 20.34 -11.02
C PHE A 210 1.85 20.78 -12.22
N VAL A 211 0.53 20.63 -12.06
CA VAL A 211 -0.46 21.21 -12.97
C VAL A 211 -1.13 22.37 -12.22
N PRO A 212 -1.01 23.60 -12.69
CA PRO A 212 -1.50 24.78 -11.98
C PRO A 212 -2.96 24.60 -11.56
N GLU A 213 -3.26 24.90 -10.28
CA GLU A 213 -4.59 24.90 -9.67
C GLU A 213 -5.36 23.58 -9.74
N LYS A 214 -4.82 22.55 -10.41
CA LYS A 214 -5.53 21.30 -10.70
C LYS A 214 -4.99 20.12 -9.91
N GLY A 215 -3.65 19.97 -9.86
CA GLY A 215 -3.05 18.81 -9.23
C GLY A 215 -1.61 18.58 -9.69
N TRP A 216 -1.24 17.33 -9.90
CA TRP A 216 0.11 16.96 -10.31
C TRP A 216 0.14 15.64 -11.06
N PHE A 217 1.17 15.44 -11.88
CA PHE A 217 1.56 14.14 -12.41
C PHE A 217 2.66 13.53 -11.55
N TRP A 218 2.68 12.20 -11.50
CA TRP A 218 3.83 11.46 -11.02
C TRP A 218 4.48 10.64 -12.14
N TYR A 219 5.77 10.41 -12.00
CA TYR A 219 6.58 9.54 -12.83
C TYR A 219 7.46 8.71 -11.91
N ILE A 220 7.22 7.39 -11.86
CA ILE A 220 7.85 6.47 -10.90
C ILE A 220 8.47 5.31 -11.68
N PRO A 221 9.83 5.29 -11.84
CA PRO A 221 10.53 4.18 -12.47
C PRO A 221 10.41 2.91 -11.64
N LEU A 222 10.01 1.81 -12.27
CA LEU A 222 9.90 0.49 -11.67
C LEU A 222 10.87 -0.48 -12.37
N HIS A 223 11.10 -1.65 -11.80
CA HIS A 223 11.89 -2.69 -12.49
C HIS A 223 11.15 -3.24 -13.73
N ASN A 224 11.81 -4.14 -14.49
CA ASN A 224 11.29 -4.70 -15.75
C ASN A 224 10.97 -3.64 -16.82
N ASP A 225 11.78 -2.58 -16.87
CA ASP A 225 11.61 -1.46 -17.82
C ASP A 225 10.25 -0.77 -17.74
N MET A 226 9.58 -0.88 -16.60
CA MET A 226 8.29 -0.25 -16.38
C MET A 226 8.42 1.12 -15.69
N VAL A 227 7.50 2.00 -16.02
CA VAL A 227 7.31 3.28 -15.35
C VAL A 227 5.83 3.45 -15.03
N SER A 228 5.53 3.77 -13.78
CA SER A 228 4.20 4.18 -13.37
C SER A 228 4.03 5.66 -13.60
N VAL A 229 3.03 6.03 -14.38
CA VAL A 229 2.68 7.44 -14.64
C VAL A 229 1.22 7.65 -14.31
N GLY A 230 0.94 8.70 -13.58
CA GLY A 230 -0.43 9.05 -13.27
C GLY A 230 -0.62 10.52 -12.97
N VAL A 231 -1.86 10.92 -12.96
CA VAL A 231 -2.30 12.27 -12.63
C VAL A 231 -3.23 12.23 -11.43
N VAL A 232 -3.01 13.16 -10.52
CA VAL A 232 -3.92 13.44 -9.40
C VAL A 232 -4.52 14.81 -9.61
N ALA A 233 -5.83 14.91 -9.67
CA ALA A 233 -6.53 16.17 -9.81
C ALA A 233 -7.90 16.09 -9.14
N GLU A 234 -8.58 17.24 -9.02
CA GLU A 234 -9.99 17.23 -8.65
C GLU A 234 -10.82 16.55 -9.73
N GLY A 235 -11.81 15.75 -9.33
CA GLY A 235 -12.65 14.98 -10.24
C GLY A 235 -13.27 15.80 -11.38
N LYS A 236 -13.62 17.07 -11.09
CA LYS A 236 -14.16 17.99 -12.10
C LYS A 236 -13.25 18.25 -13.31
N TYR A 237 -11.91 18.08 -13.14
CA TYR A 237 -10.95 18.25 -14.23
C TYR A 237 -10.69 16.97 -15.01
N LEU A 238 -10.89 15.80 -14.39
CA LEU A 238 -10.68 14.49 -15.01
C LEU A 238 -11.94 13.97 -15.70
N THR A 239 -13.12 14.49 -15.33
CA THR A 239 -14.43 14.06 -15.86
C THR A 239 -15.07 15.13 -16.76
N ARG A 240 -14.31 16.08 -17.28
CA ARG A 240 -14.82 17.19 -18.07
C ARG A 240 -15.53 16.69 -19.33
N GLU A 241 -16.75 17.20 -19.52
CA GLU A 241 -17.56 17.22 -20.76
C GLU A 241 -17.19 16.19 -21.83
N GLY A 242 -17.75 15.00 -21.75
CA GLY A 242 -17.61 13.98 -22.78
C GLY A 242 -16.63 12.83 -22.48
N LEU A 243 -15.71 12.97 -21.56
CA LEU A 243 -14.86 11.87 -21.09
C LEU A 243 -15.62 11.04 -20.06
N LYS A 244 -16.53 10.21 -20.52
CA LYS A 244 -17.19 9.18 -19.71
C LYS A 244 -16.24 8.02 -19.37
N ASP A 245 -15.19 7.84 -20.16
CA ASP A 245 -14.13 6.84 -19.94
C ASP A 245 -12.80 7.55 -19.65
N PRO A 246 -12.20 7.34 -18.47
CA PRO A 246 -10.90 7.91 -18.14
C PRO A 246 -9.74 7.44 -19.04
N ARG A 247 -10.00 6.45 -19.91
CA ARG A 247 -9.03 5.90 -20.88
C ARG A 247 -9.14 6.53 -22.27
N ALA A 248 -10.11 7.38 -22.50
CA ALA A 248 -10.31 8.08 -23.78
C ALA A 248 -9.45 9.34 -23.91
#